data_b7e5cfebe0ba0e86ed6d1a1a4319f133
#
_entry.id   b7e5cfebe0ba0e86ed6d1a1a4319f133
#
_cell.length_a   1.000
_cell.length_b   1.000
_cell.length_c   1.000
_cell.angle_alpha   90.00
_cell.angle_beta   90.00
_cell.angle_gamma   90.00
#
_symmetry.space_group_name_H-M   'P 1'
#
loop_
_entity.id
_entity.type
_entity.pdbx_description
1 polymer ?
#
loop_
_entity_poly.entity_id
_entity_poly.type
_entity_poly.pdbx_seq_one_letter_code
_entity_poly.pdbx_strand_id
1 'polypeptide(L)'
;MSHVVRAIHIYQMSKGRNVLFYTRQDYLVLFTVISVCAKKHGIRLLGLAIMYNHLHILIEECEPLSVSRFVADYSIKFAKLYNGELGCRGQVFHHPFGSALKYGEKNIRTAAGYLYNNHTNKKLCSRAEDIRWNFLAYAHNSNPFSEPLVLRRSSKSLRNAVKLVGLEHAAERPLSYSILRRAFKKLTPPEKEQLIDRIIVLYNIIDYASLEGLYRSYEDMLYSFNANTFNEYDISEEEEERKGDDRVYIRLSKEILSSGRFENLKEILLIPDDQRLRLAVELRASTGISYKCIGAFLHLRITRVKNVISGDEARLIDEAYGH
;
A
#
# COMPACT_ATOMS: atom_id res chain seq x y z
N MET A 1 3.50 30.52 8.16
CA MET A 1 3.17 29.26 7.46
C MET A 1 1.95 29.53 6.58
N SER A 2 1.98 29.18 5.30
CA SER A 2 0.79 29.34 4.43
C SER A 2 -0.25 28.31 4.86
N HIS A 3 -1.45 28.75 5.24
CA HIS A 3 -2.56 27.86 5.53
C HIS A 3 -3.01 27.19 4.24
N VAL A 4 -3.10 25.86 4.24
CA VAL A 4 -3.70 25.11 3.12
C VAL A 4 -5.20 25.36 3.13
N VAL A 5 -5.71 26.08 2.14
CA VAL A 5 -7.14 26.39 1.99
C VAL A 5 -7.84 25.54 0.94
N ARG A 6 -7.06 24.84 0.12
CA ARG A 6 -7.54 23.97 -0.96
C ARG A 6 -6.62 22.76 -1.13
N ALA A 7 -7.23 21.59 -1.26
CA ALA A 7 -6.52 20.33 -1.46
C ALA A 7 -7.26 19.47 -2.49
N ILE A 8 -6.55 18.52 -3.07
CA ILE A 8 -7.12 17.50 -3.96
C ILE A 8 -6.89 16.15 -3.32
N HIS A 9 -7.96 15.40 -3.10
CA HIS A 9 -7.90 14.01 -2.68
C HIS A 9 -7.93 13.13 -3.95
N ILE A 10 -6.89 12.33 -4.15
CA ILE A 10 -6.73 11.40 -5.27
C ILE A 10 -6.93 9.99 -4.76
N TYR A 11 -7.73 9.21 -5.47
CA TYR A 11 -7.96 7.80 -5.24
C TYR A 11 -7.61 6.98 -6.48
N GLN A 12 -6.85 5.91 -6.31
CA GLN A 12 -6.48 5.04 -7.42
C GLN A 12 -6.50 3.57 -7.02
N MET A 13 -7.35 2.80 -7.71
CA MET A 13 -7.52 1.36 -7.52
C MET A 13 -6.60 0.56 -8.44
N SER A 14 -6.22 -0.64 -8.03
CA SER A 14 -5.58 -1.62 -8.89
C SER A 14 -6.53 -2.12 -9.98
N LYS A 15 -5.98 -2.49 -11.13
CA LYS A 15 -6.76 -3.11 -12.20
C LYS A 15 -7.35 -4.44 -11.73
N GLY A 16 -8.66 -4.60 -11.91
CA GLY A 16 -9.39 -5.79 -11.47
C GLY A 16 -9.49 -5.92 -9.94
N ARG A 17 -9.17 -4.87 -9.18
CA ARG A 17 -9.16 -4.86 -7.70
C ARG A 17 -8.20 -5.86 -7.08
N ASN A 18 -7.21 -6.29 -7.84
CA ASN A 18 -6.22 -7.27 -7.41
C ASN A 18 -5.34 -6.69 -6.29
N VAL A 19 -4.96 -7.53 -5.34
CA VAL A 19 -3.92 -7.17 -4.35
C VAL A 19 -2.62 -6.88 -5.09
N LEU A 20 -1.97 -5.76 -4.79
CA LEU A 20 -0.69 -5.37 -5.37
C LEU A 20 0.48 -5.52 -4.40
N PHE A 21 0.21 -5.35 -3.11
CA PHE A 21 1.24 -5.21 -2.09
C PHE A 21 1.30 -6.46 -1.22
N TYR A 22 2.13 -7.43 -1.64
CA TYR A 22 2.37 -8.70 -0.94
C TYR A 22 3.55 -8.62 0.01
N THR A 23 4.52 -7.78 -0.32
CA THR A 23 5.78 -7.64 0.40
C THR A 23 6.04 -6.19 0.76
N ARG A 24 6.84 -5.96 1.81
CA ARG A 24 7.29 -4.61 2.17
C ARG A 24 8.01 -3.89 1.03
N GLN A 25 8.65 -4.65 0.13
CA GLN A 25 9.33 -4.09 -1.03
C GLN A 25 8.33 -3.44 -2.01
N ASP A 26 7.13 -4.01 -2.18
CA ASP A 26 6.09 -3.44 -3.04
C ASP A 26 5.69 -2.04 -2.58
N TYR A 27 5.47 -1.87 -1.27
CA TYR A 27 5.16 -0.57 -0.67
C TYR A 27 6.31 0.43 -0.81
N LEU A 28 7.55 -0.01 -0.56
CA LEU A 28 8.73 0.86 -0.68
C LEU A 28 8.98 1.30 -2.13
N VAL A 29 8.79 0.42 -3.09
CA VAL A 29 8.91 0.76 -4.52
C VAL A 29 7.87 1.82 -4.88
N LEU A 30 6.58 1.60 -4.56
CA LEU A 30 5.55 2.61 -4.88
C LEU A 30 5.81 3.92 -4.14
N PHE A 31 6.09 3.87 -2.85
CA PHE A 31 6.36 5.07 -2.04
C PHE A 31 7.48 5.91 -2.63
N THR A 32 8.62 5.30 -2.95
CA THR A 32 9.76 6.04 -3.50
C THR A 32 9.50 6.54 -4.93
N VAL A 33 8.71 5.83 -5.72
CA VAL A 33 8.24 6.29 -7.05
C VAL A 33 7.34 7.53 -6.89
N ILE A 34 6.36 7.49 -5.99
CA ILE A 34 5.47 8.64 -5.72
C ILE A 34 6.29 9.84 -5.25
N SER A 35 7.21 9.65 -4.30
CA SER A 35 8.05 10.73 -3.76
C SER A 35 8.89 11.41 -4.85
N VAL A 36 9.58 10.62 -5.69
CA VAL A 36 10.39 11.15 -6.78
C VAL A 36 9.52 11.87 -7.84
N CYS A 37 8.35 11.30 -8.17
CA CYS A 37 7.44 11.92 -9.14
C CYS A 37 6.82 13.20 -8.58
N ALA A 38 6.43 13.24 -7.32
CA ALA A 38 5.88 14.44 -6.69
C ALA A 38 6.90 15.57 -6.68
N LYS A 39 8.15 15.29 -6.29
CA LYS A 39 9.24 16.26 -6.39
C LYS A 39 9.44 16.78 -7.82
N LYS A 40 9.49 15.86 -8.82
CA LYS A 40 9.67 16.21 -10.24
C LYS A 40 8.56 17.13 -10.78
N HIS A 41 7.31 16.91 -10.35
CA HIS A 41 6.14 17.67 -10.83
C HIS A 41 5.76 18.84 -9.92
N GLY A 42 6.55 19.14 -8.88
CA GLY A 42 6.28 20.21 -7.92
C GLY A 42 5.00 19.99 -7.11
N ILE A 43 4.61 18.72 -6.88
CA ILE A 43 3.42 18.37 -6.12
C ILE A 43 3.74 18.38 -4.62
N ARG A 44 2.99 19.18 -3.86
CA ARG A 44 3.08 19.22 -2.41
C ARG A 44 2.16 18.16 -1.81
N LEU A 45 2.75 17.08 -1.27
CA LEU A 45 2.01 16.00 -0.62
C LEU A 45 1.62 16.42 0.81
N LEU A 46 0.33 16.27 1.15
CA LEU A 46 -0.20 16.47 2.51
C LEU A 46 -0.47 15.15 3.21
N GLY A 47 -0.65 14.07 2.44
CA GLY A 47 -0.88 12.74 2.98
C GLY A 47 -0.82 11.66 1.92
N LEU A 48 -0.51 10.44 2.36
CA LEU A 48 -0.45 9.24 1.51
C LEU A 48 -0.85 8.03 2.35
N ALA A 49 -1.75 7.19 1.83
CA ALA A 49 -2.07 5.88 2.39
C ALA A 49 -2.07 4.83 1.29
N ILE A 50 -1.31 3.76 1.48
CA ILE A 50 -1.19 2.64 0.54
C ILE A 50 -1.87 1.43 1.15
N MET A 51 -3.00 1.01 0.56
CA MET A 51 -3.79 -0.15 0.94
C MET A 51 -3.39 -1.36 0.10
N TYR A 52 -3.90 -2.56 0.38
CA TYR A 52 -3.56 -3.78 -0.37
C TYR A 52 -3.78 -3.69 -1.88
N ASN A 53 -4.82 -2.97 -2.33
CA ASN A 53 -5.23 -2.91 -3.73
C ASN A 53 -5.55 -1.50 -4.24
N HIS A 54 -5.34 -0.47 -3.43
CA HIS A 54 -5.58 0.92 -3.80
C HIS A 54 -4.71 1.87 -2.98
N LEU A 55 -4.74 3.14 -3.35
CA LEU A 55 -4.04 4.18 -2.61
C LEU A 55 -4.86 5.47 -2.57
N HIS A 56 -4.64 6.24 -1.52
CA HIS A 56 -5.16 7.58 -1.34
C HIS A 56 -3.99 8.56 -1.23
N ILE A 57 -4.07 9.67 -1.95
CA ILE A 57 -3.10 10.76 -1.89
C ILE A 57 -3.86 12.06 -1.63
N LEU A 58 -3.44 12.83 -0.64
CA LEU A 58 -3.90 14.18 -0.42
C LEU A 58 -2.77 15.14 -0.81
N ILE A 59 -3.06 16.07 -1.72
CA ILE A 59 -2.12 17.07 -2.20
C ILE A 59 -2.70 18.47 -2.00
N GLU A 60 -1.84 19.49 -1.89
CA GLU A 60 -2.27 20.86 -2.05
C GLU A 60 -2.80 21.09 -3.48
N GLU A 61 -3.82 21.95 -3.64
CA GLU A 61 -4.36 22.23 -4.97
C GLU A 61 -3.27 22.79 -5.90
N CYS A 62 -3.24 22.27 -7.09
CA CYS A 62 -2.36 22.72 -8.16
C CYS A 62 -3.07 22.56 -9.51
N GLU A 63 -2.43 23.01 -10.58
CA GLU A 63 -2.96 22.92 -11.95
C GLU A 63 -3.37 21.48 -12.30
N PRO A 64 -4.60 21.25 -12.84
CA PRO A 64 -5.12 19.91 -13.16
C PRO A 64 -4.21 19.10 -14.08
N LEU A 65 -3.49 19.77 -14.99
CA LEU A 65 -2.53 19.11 -15.87
C LEU A 65 -1.32 18.57 -15.09
N SER A 66 -0.88 19.29 -14.05
CA SER A 66 0.21 18.83 -13.17
C SER A 66 -0.20 17.59 -12.39
N VAL A 67 -1.43 17.55 -11.88
CA VAL A 67 -2.01 16.37 -11.22
C VAL A 67 -2.04 15.16 -12.17
N SER A 68 -2.58 15.36 -13.37
CA SER A 68 -2.69 14.30 -14.38
C SER A 68 -1.32 13.76 -14.81
N ARG A 69 -0.32 14.62 -15.00
CA ARG A 69 1.06 14.24 -15.32
C ARG A 69 1.73 13.49 -14.17
N PHE A 70 1.53 13.93 -12.94
CA PHE A 70 2.04 13.26 -11.74
C PHE A 70 1.48 11.86 -11.61
N VAL A 71 0.13 11.70 -11.72
CA VAL A 71 -0.53 10.39 -11.62
C VAL A 71 -0.10 9.46 -12.74
N ALA A 72 -0.02 9.95 -13.97
CA ALA A 72 0.47 9.17 -15.11
C ALA A 72 1.92 8.72 -14.91
N ASP A 73 2.82 9.61 -14.47
CA ASP A 73 4.25 9.32 -14.33
C ASP A 73 4.50 8.25 -13.24
N TYR A 74 3.91 8.39 -12.04
CA TYR A 74 4.09 7.38 -11.01
C TYR A 74 3.43 6.05 -11.37
N SER A 75 2.27 6.07 -12.03
CA SER A 75 1.57 4.84 -12.45
C SER A 75 2.38 4.06 -13.47
N ILE A 76 2.94 4.74 -14.47
CA ILE A 76 3.78 4.13 -15.52
C ILE A 76 5.07 3.57 -14.92
N LYS A 77 5.76 4.35 -14.07
CA LYS A 77 7.01 3.92 -13.44
C LYS A 77 6.80 2.73 -12.52
N PHE A 78 5.78 2.78 -11.67
CA PHE A 78 5.46 1.67 -10.80
C PHE A 78 5.08 0.42 -11.61
N ALA A 79 4.21 0.55 -12.62
CA ALA A 79 3.82 -0.56 -13.48
C ALA A 79 5.05 -1.20 -14.17
N LYS A 80 5.99 -0.38 -14.66
CA LYS A 80 7.23 -0.90 -15.27
C LYS A 80 8.07 -1.72 -14.28
N LEU A 81 8.24 -1.23 -13.06
CA LEU A 81 9.00 -1.94 -12.01
C LEU A 81 8.28 -3.20 -11.53
N TYR A 82 6.98 -3.09 -11.26
CA TYR A 82 6.15 -4.19 -10.77
C TYR A 82 6.03 -5.32 -11.79
N ASN A 83 5.70 -4.97 -13.02
CA ASN A 83 5.58 -5.95 -14.12
C ASN A 83 6.94 -6.58 -14.48
N GLY A 84 8.01 -5.79 -14.43
CA GLY A 84 9.38 -6.30 -14.64
C GLY A 84 9.77 -7.34 -13.59
N GLU A 85 9.33 -7.16 -12.33
CA GLU A 85 9.56 -8.13 -11.25
C GLU A 85 8.79 -9.44 -11.46
N LEU A 86 7.60 -9.37 -12.05
CA LEU A 86 6.72 -10.53 -12.32
C LEU A 86 6.90 -11.13 -13.71
N GLY A 87 7.75 -10.57 -14.57
CA GLY A 87 7.88 -11.01 -15.96
C GLY A 87 6.62 -10.82 -16.79
N CYS A 88 5.73 -9.90 -16.42
CA CYS A 88 4.46 -9.66 -17.08
C CYS A 88 4.37 -8.25 -17.71
N ARG A 89 3.26 -7.95 -18.37
CA ARG A 89 2.99 -6.66 -19.02
C ARG A 89 1.56 -6.22 -18.75
N GLY A 90 1.31 -4.91 -18.86
CA GLY A 90 -0.02 -4.32 -18.81
C GLY A 90 -0.16 -3.26 -17.74
N GLN A 91 -1.38 -2.75 -17.62
CA GLN A 91 -1.74 -1.76 -16.63
C GLN A 91 -1.85 -2.39 -15.26
N VAL A 92 -1.26 -1.76 -14.25
CA VAL A 92 -1.35 -2.17 -12.84
C VAL A 92 -2.51 -1.45 -12.16
N PHE A 93 -2.69 -0.17 -12.43
CA PHE A 93 -3.78 0.62 -11.89
C PHE A 93 -4.96 0.75 -12.86
N HIS A 94 -6.15 0.93 -12.30
CA HIS A 94 -7.34 1.29 -13.05
C HIS A 94 -7.27 2.75 -13.53
N HIS A 95 -7.83 3.03 -14.68
CA HIS A 95 -7.99 4.37 -15.22
C HIS A 95 -9.44 4.61 -15.64
N PRO A 96 -9.95 5.85 -15.49
CA PRO A 96 -9.29 7.01 -14.87
C PRO A 96 -9.11 6.86 -13.36
N PHE A 97 -8.21 7.64 -12.75
CA PHE A 97 -8.16 7.79 -11.30
C PHE A 97 -9.31 8.68 -10.81
N GLY A 98 -9.76 8.47 -9.57
CA GLY A 98 -10.70 9.37 -8.90
C GLY A 98 -9.98 10.57 -8.29
N SER A 99 -10.61 11.76 -8.36
CA SER A 99 -10.11 12.93 -7.67
C SER A 99 -11.26 13.81 -7.19
N ALA A 100 -11.11 14.42 -6.01
CA ALA A 100 -12.10 15.32 -5.42
C ALA A 100 -11.41 16.54 -4.83
N LEU A 101 -11.86 17.72 -5.21
CA LEU A 101 -11.35 18.98 -4.71
C LEU A 101 -11.97 19.27 -3.32
N LYS A 102 -11.16 19.72 -2.38
CA LYS A 102 -11.53 20.01 -1.00
C LYS A 102 -11.29 21.48 -0.69
N TYR A 103 -12.36 22.19 -0.37
CA TYR A 103 -12.34 23.61 -0.05
C TYR A 103 -12.50 23.83 1.45
N GLY A 104 -11.62 24.66 2.00
CA GLY A 104 -11.65 25.08 3.40
C GLY A 104 -11.18 23.98 4.38
N GLU A 105 -10.75 24.42 5.56
CA GLU A 105 -10.11 23.58 6.57
C GLU A 105 -10.94 22.36 6.98
N LYS A 106 -12.26 22.52 7.15
CA LYS A 106 -13.16 21.43 7.56
C LYS A 106 -13.10 20.27 6.57
N ASN A 107 -13.21 20.55 5.26
CA ASN A 107 -13.25 19.51 4.24
C ASN A 107 -11.86 18.86 4.06
N ILE A 108 -10.78 19.64 4.22
CA ILE A 108 -9.42 19.12 4.18
C ILE A 108 -9.16 18.21 5.38
N ARG A 109 -9.58 18.61 6.60
CA ARG A 109 -9.50 17.76 7.80
C ARG A 109 -10.30 16.48 7.66
N THR A 110 -11.50 16.54 7.06
CA THR A 110 -12.32 15.34 6.80
C THR A 110 -11.61 14.39 5.83
N ALA A 111 -11.07 14.91 4.72
CA ALA A 111 -10.33 14.10 3.75
C ALA A 111 -9.05 13.50 4.34
N ALA A 112 -8.30 14.27 5.14
CA ALA A 112 -7.13 13.80 5.84
C ALA A 112 -7.47 12.70 6.85
N GLY A 113 -8.51 12.91 7.66
CA GLY A 113 -8.99 11.92 8.62
C GLY A 113 -9.42 10.63 7.94
N TYR A 114 -10.18 10.71 6.83
CA TYR A 114 -10.53 9.55 6.03
C TYR A 114 -9.29 8.81 5.51
N LEU A 115 -8.33 9.54 4.93
CA LEU A 115 -7.10 8.95 4.39
C LEU A 115 -6.31 8.20 5.46
N TYR A 116 -6.04 8.83 6.60
CA TYR A 116 -5.23 8.24 7.66
C TYR A 116 -5.96 7.15 8.44
N ASN A 117 -7.29 7.24 8.55
CA ASN A 117 -8.11 6.24 9.22
C ASN A 117 -8.50 5.05 8.33
N ASN A 118 -8.13 5.05 7.04
CA ASN A 118 -8.50 3.98 6.12
C ASN A 118 -8.04 2.61 6.60
N HIS A 119 -6.79 2.49 7.09
CA HIS A 119 -6.28 1.22 7.63
C HIS A 119 -7.03 0.75 8.89
N THR A 120 -7.43 1.67 9.75
CA THR A 120 -8.22 1.38 10.96
C THR A 120 -9.63 0.91 10.58
N ASN A 121 -10.27 1.58 9.62
CA ASN A 121 -11.57 1.18 9.07
C ASN A 121 -11.54 -0.22 8.44
N LYS A 122 -10.40 -0.59 7.82
CA LYS A 122 -10.14 -1.93 7.28
C LYS A 122 -9.66 -2.93 8.33
N LYS A 123 -9.64 -2.56 9.60
CA LYS A 123 -9.24 -3.39 10.76
C LYS A 123 -7.80 -3.91 10.69
N LEU A 124 -6.91 -3.19 10.01
CA LEU A 124 -5.48 -3.56 9.88
C LEU A 124 -4.64 -3.08 11.06
N CYS A 125 -5.09 -2.07 11.78
CA CYS A 125 -4.47 -1.52 12.98
C CYS A 125 -5.52 -0.96 13.93
N SER A 126 -5.15 -0.69 15.17
CA SER A 126 -6.04 -0.09 16.18
C SER A 126 -6.06 1.43 16.11
N ARG A 127 -4.92 2.04 15.77
CA ARG A 127 -4.74 3.49 15.64
C ARG A 127 -4.08 3.81 14.30
N ALA A 128 -4.36 5.01 13.77
CA ALA A 128 -3.83 5.43 12.48
C ALA A 128 -2.30 5.45 12.43
N GLU A 129 -1.64 5.81 13.54
CA GLU A 129 -0.18 5.83 13.66
C GLU A 129 0.46 4.45 13.90
N ASP A 130 -0.31 3.39 14.13
CA ASP A 130 0.22 2.04 14.38
C ASP A 130 0.62 1.33 13.08
N ILE A 131 0.35 1.90 11.93
CA ILE A 131 0.69 1.30 10.65
C ILE A 131 1.66 2.15 9.83
N ARG A 132 2.64 1.48 9.23
CA ARG A 132 3.70 2.12 8.46
C ARG A 132 3.20 2.75 7.16
N TRP A 133 2.20 2.16 6.52
CA TRP A 133 1.87 2.41 5.11
C TRP A 133 0.89 3.57 4.87
N ASN A 134 0.53 4.29 5.91
CA ASN A 134 -0.07 5.62 5.80
C ASN A 134 0.93 6.74 6.14
N PHE A 135 2.13 6.39 6.58
CA PHE A 135 3.27 7.28 6.85
C PHE A 135 3.06 8.28 8.00
N LEU A 136 1.92 8.30 8.68
CA LEU A 136 1.60 9.24 9.76
C LEU A 136 2.60 9.17 10.92
N ALA A 137 3.00 7.96 11.30
CA ALA A 137 3.96 7.74 12.38
C ALA A 137 5.31 8.44 12.18
N TYR A 138 5.65 8.81 10.94
CA TYR A 138 6.90 9.49 10.59
C TYR A 138 6.82 11.01 10.71
N ALA A 139 5.68 11.59 11.07
CA ALA A 139 5.52 13.04 11.19
C ALA A 139 6.49 13.65 12.22
N HIS A 140 6.63 13.00 13.38
CA HIS A 140 7.48 13.46 14.49
C HIS A 140 8.49 12.42 14.97
N ASN A 141 8.56 11.23 14.33
CA ASN A 141 9.47 10.16 14.71
C ASN A 141 10.17 9.57 13.46
N SER A 142 11.48 9.54 13.48
CA SER A 142 12.27 8.98 12.39
C SER A 142 12.41 7.44 12.45
N ASN A 143 12.03 6.82 13.56
CA ASN A 143 12.17 5.38 13.77
C ASN A 143 10.95 4.80 14.50
N PRO A 144 9.72 5.00 13.97
CA PRO A 144 8.50 4.61 14.68
C PRO A 144 8.33 3.09 14.81
N PHE A 145 9.01 2.31 13.98
CA PHE A 145 8.87 0.84 13.93
C PHE A 145 10.20 0.09 14.11
N SER A 146 11.27 0.80 14.46
CA SER A 146 12.58 0.20 14.73
C SER A 146 13.34 0.96 15.79
N GLU A 147 14.38 0.32 16.33
CA GLU A 147 15.36 1.02 17.15
C GLU A 147 16.11 2.08 16.31
N PRO A 148 16.51 3.20 16.93
CA PRO A 148 17.24 4.26 16.24
C PRO A 148 18.50 3.75 15.55
N LEU A 149 18.67 4.13 14.28
CA LEU A 149 19.83 3.73 13.46
C LEU A 149 21.08 4.51 13.89
N VAL A 150 22.03 3.84 14.53
CA VAL A 150 23.33 4.39 14.89
C VAL A 150 24.41 3.77 14.01
N LEU A 151 24.81 4.45 12.92
CA LEU A 151 25.73 3.91 11.91
C LEU A 151 27.06 3.39 12.46
N ARG A 152 27.61 4.04 13.50
CA ARG A 152 28.87 3.62 14.12
C ARG A 152 28.77 2.25 14.79
N ARG A 153 27.59 1.86 15.25
CA ARG A 153 27.30 0.58 15.93
C ARG A 153 26.68 -0.46 15.00
N SER A 154 26.34 -0.06 13.77
CA SER A 154 25.67 -0.92 12.80
C SER A 154 26.64 -1.90 12.14
N SER A 155 26.14 -3.02 11.65
CA SER A 155 26.91 -3.97 10.87
C SER A 155 27.44 -3.35 9.57
N LYS A 156 28.49 -3.96 8.99
CA LYS A 156 28.99 -3.55 7.68
C LYS A 156 27.89 -3.67 6.59
N SER A 157 27.07 -4.70 6.70
CA SER A 157 25.95 -4.94 5.77
C SER A 157 24.94 -3.80 5.82
N LEU A 158 24.50 -3.37 7.01
CA LEU A 158 23.55 -2.28 7.16
C LEU A 158 24.14 -0.93 6.69
N ARG A 159 25.41 -0.64 7.03
CA ARG A 159 26.07 0.59 6.52
C ARG A 159 26.10 0.62 4.99
N ASN A 160 26.44 -0.51 4.35
CA ASN A 160 26.46 -0.61 2.89
C ASN A 160 25.08 -0.46 2.28
N ALA A 161 24.03 -1.03 2.91
CA ALA A 161 22.65 -0.89 2.48
C ALA A 161 22.17 0.57 2.56
N VAL A 162 22.45 1.26 3.66
CA VAL A 162 22.15 2.69 3.84
C VAL A 162 22.87 3.55 2.79
N LYS A 163 24.17 3.26 2.52
CA LYS A 163 24.93 3.96 1.48
C LYS A 163 24.31 3.74 0.10
N LEU A 164 23.93 2.49 -0.23
CA LEU A 164 23.30 2.17 -1.51
C LEU A 164 21.99 2.95 -1.72
N VAL A 165 21.12 2.95 -0.72
CA VAL A 165 19.85 3.70 -0.75
C VAL A 165 20.10 5.21 -0.85
N GLY A 166 21.08 5.72 -0.11
CA GLY A 166 21.47 7.13 -0.16
C GLY A 166 21.94 7.58 -1.54
N LEU A 167 22.68 6.73 -2.27
CA LEU A 167 23.13 7.00 -3.64
C LEU A 167 21.96 7.06 -4.63
N GLU A 168 20.97 6.17 -4.50
CA GLU A 168 19.77 6.22 -5.35
C GLU A 168 18.97 7.49 -5.08
N HIS A 169 18.77 7.85 -3.81
CA HIS A 169 18.08 9.08 -3.42
C HIS A 169 18.80 10.33 -3.91
N ALA A 170 20.13 10.43 -3.72
CA ALA A 170 20.92 11.57 -4.19
C ALA A 170 20.88 11.74 -5.71
N ALA A 171 20.68 10.65 -6.45
CA ALA A 171 20.49 10.65 -7.88
C ALA A 171 19.00 10.85 -8.30
N GLU A 172 18.13 11.19 -7.37
CA GLU A 172 16.69 11.39 -7.59
C GLU A 172 15.99 10.19 -8.26
N ARG A 173 16.47 8.99 -7.98
CA ARG A 173 15.91 7.75 -8.51
C ARG A 173 15.04 7.03 -7.46
N PRO A 174 13.90 6.47 -7.85
CA PRO A 174 13.13 5.57 -6.98
C PRO A 174 13.88 4.25 -6.80
N LEU A 175 13.59 3.56 -5.71
CA LEU A 175 14.16 2.24 -5.44
C LEU A 175 13.47 1.17 -6.31
N SER A 176 14.27 0.37 -7.02
CA SER A 176 13.77 -0.80 -7.75
C SER A 176 13.81 -2.05 -6.88
N TYR A 177 13.08 -3.11 -7.28
CA TYR A 177 13.14 -4.41 -6.61
C TYR A 177 14.57 -4.98 -6.55
N SER A 178 15.35 -4.81 -7.61
CA SER A 178 16.76 -5.27 -7.64
C SER A 178 17.63 -4.54 -6.63
N ILE A 179 17.46 -3.23 -6.47
CA ILE A 179 18.14 -2.42 -5.44
C ILE A 179 17.73 -2.88 -4.05
N LEU A 180 16.44 -3.04 -3.80
CA LEU A 180 15.94 -3.48 -2.51
C LEU A 180 16.43 -4.90 -2.16
N ARG A 181 16.36 -5.87 -3.09
CA ARG A 181 16.91 -7.21 -2.86
C ARG A 181 18.38 -7.15 -2.45
N ARG A 182 19.20 -6.35 -3.16
CA ARG A 182 20.61 -6.18 -2.83
C ARG A 182 20.81 -5.54 -1.46
N ALA A 183 20.02 -4.53 -1.12
CA ALA A 183 20.10 -3.84 0.15
C ALA A 183 19.69 -4.74 1.34
N PHE A 184 18.67 -5.56 1.19
CA PHE A 184 18.14 -6.42 2.27
C PHE A 184 18.85 -7.78 2.43
N LYS A 185 19.64 -8.21 1.45
CA LYS A 185 20.16 -9.60 1.33
C LYS A 185 20.88 -10.14 2.58
N LYS A 186 21.63 -9.31 3.29
CA LYS A 186 22.50 -9.73 4.42
C LYS A 186 22.10 -9.06 5.74
N LEU A 187 20.88 -8.56 5.84
CA LEU A 187 20.39 -7.88 7.04
C LEU A 187 19.64 -8.86 7.95
N THR A 188 19.86 -8.71 9.24
CA THR A 188 19.05 -9.35 10.28
C THR A 188 17.63 -8.75 10.30
N PRO A 189 16.64 -9.43 10.91
CA PRO A 189 15.28 -8.88 10.99
C PRO A 189 15.22 -7.47 11.61
N PRO A 190 15.90 -7.14 12.73
CA PRO A 190 15.92 -5.76 13.25
C PRO A 190 16.57 -4.76 12.29
N GLU A 191 17.66 -5.12 11.64
CA GLU A 191 18.32 -4.24 10.66
C GLU A 191 17.45 -3.97 9.43
N LYS A 192 16.61 -4.93 9.03
CA LYS A 192 15.61 -4.72 7.97
C LYS A 192 14.61 -3.64 8.37
N GLU A 193 14.10 -3.67 9.60
CA GLU A 193 13.20 -2.62 10.11
C GLU A 193 13.89 -1.25 10.12
N GLN A 194 15.13 -1.17 10.62
CA GLN A 194 15.91 0.06 10.61
C GLN A 194 16.13 0.61 9.20
N LEU A 195 16.41 -0.27 8.23
CA LEU A 195 16.59 0.15 6.83
C LEU A 195 15.28 0.63 6.22
N ILE A 196 14.14 -0.01 6.53
CA ILE A 196 12.82 0.42 6.06
C ILE A 196 12.51 1.83 6.58
N ASP A 197 12.64 2.05 7.88
CA ASP A 197 12.40 3.36 8.48
C ASP A 197 13.34 4.41 7.87
N ARG A 198 14.61 4.07 7.68
CA ARG A 198 15.57 4.95 7.03
C ARG A 198 15.21 5.30 5.58
N ILE A 199 14.72 4.33 4.80
CA ILE A 199 14.25 4.56 3.42
C ILE A 199 13.06 5.53 3.44
N ILE A 200 12.08 5.27 4.31
CA ILE A 200 10.89 6.12 4.40
C ILE A 200 11.27 7.54 4.78
N VAL A 201 12.05 7.74 5.82
CA VAL A 201 12.50 9.08 6.24
C VAL A 201 13.27 9.80 5.14
N LEU A 202 14.12 9.08 4.40
CA LEU A 202 14.95 9.67 3.36
C LEU A 202 14.13 10.17 2.16
N TYR A 203 13.11 9.40 1.75
CA TYR A 203 12.25 9.73 0.61
C TYR A 203 10.98 10.48 1.01
N ASN A 204 10.74 10.71 2.31
CA ASN A 204 9.53 11.38 2.79
C ASN A 204 9.53 12.86 2.43
N ILE A 205 8.52 13.24 1.67
CA ILE A 205 8.25 14.63 1.25
C ILE A 205 6.83 15.07 1.64
N ILE A 206 6.19 14.33 2.55
CA ILE A 206 4.85 14.69 3.06
C ILE A 206 5.00 15.90 3.98
N ASP A 207 4.25 16.95 3.69
CA ASP A 207 4.21 18.16 4.49
C ASP A 207 3.21 18.03 5.65
N TYR A 208 3.62 17.30 6.66
CA TYR A 208 2.83 17.13 7.90
C TYR A 208 2.55 18.44 8.61
N ALA A 209 3.52 19.38 8.58
CA ALA A 209 3.39 20.65 9.30
C ALA A 209 2.22 21.49 8.78
N SER A 210 1.99 21.48 7.47
CA SER A 210 0.83 22.17 6.88
C SER A 210 -0.50 21.52 7.24
N LEU A 211 -0.54 20.18 7.33
CA LEU A 211 -1.73 19.47 7.77
C LEU A 211 -1.98 19.68 9.26
N GLU A 212 -0.94 19.57 10.09
CA GLU A 212 -1.00 19.81 11.53
C GLU A 212 -1.47 21.23 11.86
N GLY A 213 -1.06 22.22 11.06
CA GLY A 213 -1.50 23.61 11.19
C GLY A 213 -3.01 23.85 11.06
N LEU A 214 -3.77 22.84 10.62
CA LEU A 214 -5.24 22.85 10.60
C LEU A 214 -5.87 22.41 11.94
N TYR A 215 -5.07 21.99 12.90
CA TYR A 215 -5.47 21.52 14.23
C TYR A 215 -4.80 22.37 15.32
N ARG A 216 -5.22 22.21 16.56
CA ARG A 216 -4.64 22.94 17.70
C ARG A 216 -3.23 22.44 18.04
N SER A 217 -3.00 21.14 17.86
CA SER A 217 -1.70 20.49 18.07
C SER A 217 -1.66 19.16 17.30
N TYR A 218 -0.49 18.53 17.25
CA TYR A 218 -0.30 17.18 16.71
C TYR A 218 -1.18 16.14 17.44
N GLU A 219 -1.28 16.22 18.76
CA GLU A 219 -2.11 15.33 19.58
C GLU A 219 -3.59 15.50 19.26
N ASP A 220 -4.07 16.74 19.05
CA ASP A 220 -5.45 17.03 18.63
C ASP A 220 -5.74 16.45 17.25
N MET A 221 -4.77 16.55 16.32
CA MET A 221 -4.85 15.92 15.01
C MET A 221 -4.95 14.39 15.13
N LEU A 222 -4.07 13.74 15.90
CA LEU A 222 -4.11 12.29 16.13
C LEU A 222 -5.41 11.86 16.82
N TYR A 223 -5.85 12.61 17.83
CA TYR A 223 -7.12 12.35 18.49
C TYR A 223 -8.29 12.39 17.48
N SER A 224 -8.31 13.43 16.64
CA SER A 224 -9.32 13.57 15.60
C SER A 224 -9.32 12.38 14.64
N PHE A 225 -8.16 11.93 14.17
CA PHE A 225 -8.06 10.77 13.27
C PHE A 225 -8.52 9.47 13.92
N ASN A 226 -8.26 9.26 15.20
CA ASN A 226 -8.59 8.03 15.90
C ASN A 226 -10.00 8.02 16.53
N ALA A 227 -10.63 9.20 16.76
CA ALA A 227 -11.92 9.31 17.43
C ALA A 227 -13.13 9.12 16.51
N ASN A 228 -13.00 9.38 15.21
CA ASN A 228 -14.12 9.45 14.27
C ASN A 228 -13.95 8.52 13.07
N THR A 229 -15.05 7.92 12.64
CA THR A 229 -15.14 7.27 11.33
C THR A 229 -15.42 8.36 10.30
N PHE A 230 -14.42 8.78 9.56
CA PHE A 230 -14.56 9.74 8.48
C PHE A 230 -15.15 9.04 7.25
N ASN A 231 -16.12 9.69 6.60
CA ASN A 231 -16.66 9.26 5.32
C ASN A 231 -16.31 10.29 4.25
N GLU A 232 -15.76 9.81 3.14
CA GLU A 232 -15.46 10.61 1.97
C GLU A 232 -16.46 10.25 0.86
N TYR A 233 -17.39 11.18 0.55
CA TYR A 233 -18.48 10.91 -0.39
C TYR A 233 -18.17 11.36 -1.82
N ASP A 234 -17.19 12.25 -1.99
CA ASP A 234 -16.84 12.81 -3.30
C ASP A 234 -15.94 11.88 -4.13
N ILE A 235 -15.53 10.74 -3.54
CA ILE A 235 -14.72 9.74 -4.21
C ILE A 235 -15.57 8.53 -4.54
N SER A 236 -15.46 8.07 -5.78
CA SER A 236 -16.15 6.89 -6.30
C SER A 236 -15.49 5.62 -5.73
N GLU A 237 -15.89 5.24 -4.53
CA GLU A 237 -15.49 4.00 -3.86
C GLU A 237 -16.75 3.24 -3.43
N GLU A 238 -16.85 1.96 -3.77
CA GLU A 238 -18.02 1.17 -3.39
C GLU A 238 -18.13 1.01 -1.87
N GLU A 239 -19.34 1.00 -1.33
CA GLU A 239 -19.59 0.92 0.11
C GLU A 239 -18.98 -0.34 0.74
N GLU A 240 -19.02 -1.48 0.04
CA GLU A 240 -18.35 -2.71 0.47
C GLU A 240 -16.83 -2.55 0.60
N GLU A 241 -16.22 -1.74 -0.27
CA GLU A 241 -14.79 -1.45 -0.21
C GLU A 241 -14.47 -0.53 0.94
N ARG A 242 -15.29 0.50 1.18
CA ARG A 242 -15.12 1.40 2.32
C ARG A 242 -15.17 0.67 3.65
N LYS A 243 -16.09 -0.29 3.82
CA LYS A 243 -16.35 -1.04 5.06
C LYS A 243 -15.72 -2.44 5.09
N GLY A 244 -14.94 -2.82 4.08
CA GLY A 244 -14.33 -4.15 3.99
C GLY A 244 -13.42 -4.47 5.19
N ASP A 245 -13.22 -5.77 5.43
CA ASP A 245 -12.28 -6.27 6.44
C ASP A 245 -11.06 -6.86 5.73
N ASP A 246 -9.98 -6.08 5.63
CA ASP A 246 -8.77 -6.48 4.91
C ASP A 246 -7.89 -7.47 5.71
N ARG A 247 -8.27 -7.84 6.96
CA ARG A 247 -7.60 -8.93 7.70
C ARG A 247 -7.70 -10.27 6.96
N VAL A 248 -8.67 -10.40 6.04
CA VAL A 248 -8.75 -11.58 5.16
C VAL A 248 -7.47 -11.79 4.37
N TYR A 249 -6.81 -10.73 3.91
CA TYR A 249 -5.54 -10.82 3.19
C TYR A 249 -4.38 -11.24 4.10
N ILE A 250 -4.41 -10.84 5.38
CA ILE A 250 -3.46 -11.31 6.39
C ILE A 250 -3.64 -12.82 6.64
N ARG A 251 -4.91 -13.29 6.72
CA ARG A 251 -5.21 -14.73 6.90
C ARG A 251 -4.75 -15.54 5.70
N LEU A 252 -5.06 -15.12 4.48
CA LEU A 252 -4.59 -15.76 3.25
C LEU A 252 -3.06 -15.81 3.19
N SER A 253 -2.40 -14.70 3.57
CA SER A 253 -0.93 -14.63 3.62
C SER A 253 -0.33 -15.64 4.60
N LYS A 254 -0.90 -15.74 5.81
CA LYS A 254 -0.45 -16.69 6.82
C LYS A 254 -0.64 -18.14 6.36
N GLU A 255 -1.80 -18.47 5.79
CA GLU A 255 -2.11 -19.79 5.27
C GLU A 255 -1.11 -20.24 4.21
N ILE A 256 -0.81 -19.36 3.24
CA ILE A 256 0.16 -19.65 2.18
C ILE A 256 1.57 -19.85 2.74
N LEU A 257 2.03 -18.95 3.61
CA LEU A 257 3.38 -19.06 4.18
C LEU A 257 3.53 -20.26 5.10
N SER A 258 2.48 -20.63 5.87
CA SER A 258 2.51 -21.80 6.75
C SER A 258 2.59 -23.11 5.98
N SER A 259 2.18 -23.16 4.72
CA SER A 259 2.32 -24.35 3.87
C SER A 259 3.77 -24.70 3.54
N GLY A 260 4.72 -23.77 3.73
CA GLY A 260 6.13 -23.95 3.40
C GLY A 260 6.44 -24.05 1.88
N ARG A 261 5.42 -23.91 1.01
CA ARG A 261 5.59 -24.01 -0.45
C ARG A 261 6.21 -22.76 -1.10
N PHE A 262 6.13 -21.64 -0.41
CA PHE A 262 6.58 -20.34 -0.92
C PHE A 262 7.48 -19.65 0.11
N GLU A 263 8.62 -19.13 -0.33
CA GLU A 263 9.51 -18.33 0.54
C GLU A 263 8.95 -16.92 0.77
N ASN A 264 8.26 -16.37 -0.23
CA ASN A 264 7.56 -15.09 -0.12
C ASN A 264 6.22 -15.11 -0.88
N LEU A 265 5.29 -14.30 -0.43
CA LEU A 265 3.92 -14.26 -0.96
C LEU A 265 3.83 -13.91 -2.45
N LYS A 266 4.76 -13.14 -2.98
CA LYS A 266 4.71 -12.69 -4.38
C LYS A 266 4.96 -13.83 -5.36
N GLU A 267 5.59 -14.92 -4.92
CA GLU A 267 5.82 -16.13 -5.72
C GLU A 267 4.52 -16.78 -6.20
N ILE A 268 3.41 -16.60 -5.48
CA ILE A 268 2.08 -17.06 -5.93
C ILE A 268 1.66 -16.48 -7.27
N LEU A 269 2.18 -15.31 -7.64
CA LEU A 269 1.89 -14.67 -8.93
C LEU A 269 2.78 -15.17 -10.06
N LEU A 270 3.82 -15.94 -9.74
CA LEU A 270 4.77 -16.50 -10.71
C LEU A 270 4.37 -17.91 -11.18
N ILE A 271 3.48 -18.58 -10.42
CA ILE A 271 2.98 -19.91 -10.81
C ILE A 271 1.86 -19.80 -11.86
N PRO A 272 1.68 -20.82 -12.72
CA PRO A 272 0.63 -20.86 -13.74
C PRO A 272 -0.79 -20.71 -13.19
N ASP A 273 -1.71 -20.22 -14.01
CA ASP A 273 -3.11 -19.97 -13.66
C ASP A 273 -3.85 -21.21 -13.12
N ASP A 274 -3.57 -22.38 -13.67
CA ASP A 274 -4.16 -23.65 -13.22
C ASP A 274 -3.71 -24.01 -11.80
N GLN A 275 -2.44 -23.78 -11.47
CA GLN A 275 -1.93 -23.99 -10.12
C GLN A 275 -2.50 -22.96 -9.14
N ARG A 276 -2.68 -21.70 -9.58
CA ARG A 276 -3.35 -20.68 -8.76
C ARG A 276 -4.82 -21.02 -8.51
N LEU A 277 -5.50 -21.63 -9.50
CA LEU A 277 -6.88 -22.10 -9.32
C LEU A 277 -6.97 -23.25 -8.31
N ARG A 278 -6.05 -24.22 -8.34
CA ARG A 278 -5.97 -25.28 -7.30
C ARG A 278 -5.72 -24.68 -5.93
N LEU A 279 -4.79 -23.74 -5.83
CA LEU A 279 -4.53 -23.00 -4.59
C LEU A 279 -5.77 -22.23 -4.09
N ALA A 280 -6.60 -21.71 -5.01
CA ALA A 280 -7.86 -21.04 -4.65
C ALA A 280 -8.85 -22.01 -3.98
N VAL A 281 -8.96 -23.24 -4.46
CA VAL A 281 -9.79 -24.31 -3.85
C VAL A 281 -9.28 -24.64 -2.44
N GLU A 282 -7.98 -24.89 -2.31
CA GLU A 282 -7.35 -25.18 -1.01
C GLU A 282 -7.60 -24.04 -0.01
N LEU A 283 -7.36 -22.78 -0.41
CA LEU A 283 -7.57 -21.61 0.43
C LEU A 283 -9.04 -21.42 0.81
N ARG A 284 -9.97 -21.72 -0.08
CA ARG A 284 -11.41 -21.67 0.23
C ARG A 284 -11.78 -22.70 1.27
N ALA A 285 -11.33 -23.94 1.09
CA ALA A 285 -11.59 -25.05 2.01
C ALA A 285 -11.01 -24.78 3.42
N SER A 286 -9.75 -24.30 3.49
CA SER A 286 -9.09 -24.10 4.78
C SER A 286 -9.53 -22.82 5.52
N THR A 287 -9.93 -21.76 4.79
CA THR A 287 -10.18 -20.44 5.40
C THR A 287 -11.64 -20.00 5.39
N GLY A 288 -12.47 -20.54 4.49
CA GLY A 288 -13.85 -20.08 4.26
C GLY A 288 -13.96 -18.67 3.63
N ILE A 289 -12.84 -18.06 3.21
CA ILE A 289 -12.81 -16.69 2.66
C ILE A 289 -13.52 -16.65 1.30
N SER A 290 -14.20 -15.53 1.01
CA SER A 290 -15.01 -15.36 -0.20
C SER A 290 -14.21 -15.48 -1.50
N TYR A 291 -14.88 -15.92 -2.58
CA TYR A 291 -14.30 -16.01 -3.93
C TYR A 291 -13.72 -14.67 -4.42
N LYS A 292 -14.37 -13.56 -4.05
CA LYS A 292 -13.94 -12.19 -4.41
C LYS A 292 -12.55 -11.90 -3.82
N CYS A 293 -12.36 -12.17 -2.53
CA CYS A 293 -11.08 -11.92 -1.85
C CYS A 293 -9.98 -12.87 -2.33
N ILE A 294 -10.28 -14.17 -2.50
CA ILE A 294 -9.33 -15.16 -3.02
C ILE A 294 -8.93 -14.81 -4.46
N GLY A 295 -9.90 -14.46 -5.31
CA GLY A 295 -9.63 -14.05 -6.69
C GLY A 295 -8.74 -12.81 -6.77
N ALA A 296 -9.05 -11.78 -5.98
CA ALA A 296 -8.24 -10.56 -5.88
C ALA A 296 -6.81 -10.86 -5.38
N PHE A 297 -6.69 -11.76 -4.40
CA PHE A 297 -5.41 -12.16 -3.83
C PHE A 297 -4.55 -12.98 -4.78
N LEU A 298 -5.14 -13.83 -5.62
CA LEU A 298 -4.43 -14.69 -6.57
C LEU A 298 -4.36 -14.11 -7.99
N HIS A 299 -4.85 -12.89 -8.23
CA HIS A 299 -4.97 -12.29 -9.57
C HIS A 299 -5.77 -13.14 -10.55
N LEU A 300 -6.84 -13.76 -10.06
CA LEU A 300 -7.74 -14.59 -10.85
C LEU A 300 -9.10 -13.91 -11.05
N ARG A 301 -9.73 -14.11 -12.21
CA ARG A 301 -11.09 -13.62 -12.43
C ARG A 301 -12.06 -14.33 -11.48
N ILE A 302 -12.89 -13.54 -10.81
CA ILE A 302 -13.85 -14.05 -9.79
C ILE A 302 -14.74 -15.17 -10.34
N THR A 303 -15.18 -15.06 -11.59
CA THR A 303 -16.01 -16.07 -12.26
C THR A 303 -15.27 -17.40 -12.41
N ARG A 304 -13.99 -17.39 -12.77
CA ARG A 304 -13.17 -18.62 -12.86
C ARG A 304 -13.01 -19.28 -11.49
N VAL A 305 -12.70 -18.48 -10.46
CA VAL A 305 -12.54 -18.96 -9.07
C VAL A 305 -13.86 -19.57 -8.59
N LYS A 306 -14.99 -18.87 -8.77
CA LYS A 306 -16.32 -19.36 -8.39
C LYS A 306 -16.65 -20.68 -9.09
N ASN A 307 -16.45 -20.77 -10.40
CA ASN A 307 -16.82 -21.97 -11.16
C ASN A 307 -16.01 -23.21 -10.73
N VAL A 308 -14.71 -23.04 -10.46
CA VAL A 308 -13.86 -24.16 -10.02
C VAL A 308 -14.24 -24.62 -8.62
N ILE A 309 -14.39 -23.69 -7.67
CA ILE A 309 -14.72 -24.03 -6.29
C ILE A 309 -16.13 -24.61 -6.18
N SER A 310 -17.13 -24.04 -6.89
CA SER A 310 -18.50 -24.60 -6.87
C SER A 310 -18.56 -25.98 -7.52
N GLY A 311 -17.73 -26.24 -8.53
CA GLY A 311 -17.59 -27.58 -9.11
C GLY A 311 -16.97 -28.58 -8.15
N ASP A 312 -15.94 -28.20 -7.42
CA ASP A 312 -15.31 -29.03 -6.39
C ASP A 312 -16.21 -29.24 -5.15
N GLU A 313 -16.90 -28.22 -4.69
CA GLU A 313 -17.88 -28.34 -3.59
C GLU A 313 -19.02 -29.31 -3.99
N ALA A 314 -19.54 -29.23 -5.23
CA ALA A 314 -20.54 -30.18 -5.73
C ALA A 314 -19.99 -31.60 -5.77
N ARG A 315 -18.76 -31.79 -6.26
CA ARG A 315 -18.11 -33.09 -6.34
C ARG A 315 -17.86 -33.71 -4.96
N LEU A 316 -17.42 -32.92 -3.98
CA LEU A 316 -17.27 -33.38 -2.59
C LEU A 316 -18.59 -33.76 -1.94
N ILE A 317 -19.68 -33.05 -2.29
CA ILE A 317 -21.02 -33.37 -1.80
C ILE A 317 -21.48 -34.72 -2.47
N ASP A 318 -21.26 -34.91 -3.77
CA ASP A 318 -21.57 -36.18 -4.45
C ASP A 318 -20.74 -37.35 -3.90
N GLU A 319 -19.45 -37.15 -3.57
CA GLU A 319 -18.58 -38.15 -2.94
C GLU A 319 -18.99 -38.45 -1.50
N ALA A 320 -19.54 -37.47 -0.75
CA ALA A 320 -19.94 -37.62 0.65
C ALA A 320 -21.37 -38.19 0.81
N TYR A 321 -22.26 -37.94 -0.14
CA TYR A 321 -23.68 -38.27 -0.07
C TYR A 321 -24.18 -39.08 -1.27
N GLY A 322 -23.32 -39.35 -2.29
CA GLY A 322 -23.65 -40.19 -3.43
C GLY A 322 -23.67 -41.66 -3.01
N HIS A 323 -24.85 -42.25 -3.01
CA HIS A 323 -25.08 -43.69 -2.94
C HIS A 323 -24.95 -44.34 -4.31
#